data_083bf1b3b257a14cb606d2c795e9ba6e
#
_entry.id   083bf1b3b257a14cb606d2c795e9ba6e
#
_cell.length_a   1.000
_cell.length_b   1.000
_cell.length_c   1.000
_cell.angle_alpha   90.00
_cell.angle_beta   90.00
_cell.angle_gamma   90.00
#
_symmetry.space_group_name_H-M   'P 1'
#
loop_
_entity.id
_entity.type
_entity.pdbx_description
1 polymer ?
#
loop_
_entity_poly.entity_id
_entity_poly.type
_entity_poly.pdbx_seq_one_letter_code
_entity_poly.pdbx_strand_id
1 'polypeptide(L)'
;MKALFHALTLLAACTLLTACPNPEPEPTPVPKPDETVSLGQTTLINGQSLLTEGLAPYLQQQTDGSLAFRCTGEPFSLSFDILKDYDGAKPFSRYCNTTIGYDFNLGSKPVVPEEAPEILDLSTILPSVIDLGYRSKGMTIYLSGLPEEVIALEDIHLSESSHFDVTLSVTSPFFTEGSIIPEFSVDMRAFFNSPDAQDGILNFDAPLTLENGYRAEKVFRLDGVPFDPDNFDPERHNLKLDARVGLSGMVKFEGLKTTKTRLAAAPDNLLINVTVVLRDVSCDAVTGRFSYQTKAVTGTLPLPAGLAALDLDPSGTAVQLDMTSNLSGPAEALVDLTSRRSRRTIGTVSGLSMPLPIATPGSTVSSVFRLQEAGDLSPLFARMPDEFQFSTTAAMLEDQACTVLLGQDRQVKLTPETVVPFVPGSSFNLTLTDTLPVPSKVAAALKEQPLELQGEMVNTLPLGVDMTLTLIDDTGRAISRTVSQSFAAGSTTAVKQTVQAATTATEGLSKAVVVYQLHGVATPQAIKASDKLQASLNIVIPGDR
;
A
#
# COMPACT_ATOMS: atom_id res chain seq x y z
N MET A 1 3.96 -43.42 57.67
CA MET A 1 4.54 -44.03 58.84
C MET A 1 4.05 -43.25 60.05
N LYS A 2 3.16 -43.85 60.74
CA LYS A 2 3.32 -44.29 62.12
C LYS A 2 3.53 -43.10 63.04
N ALA A 3 2.60 -42.84 63.82
CA ALA A 3 2.10 -43.51 65.04
C ALA A 3 2.43 -42.55 66.18
N LEU A 4 1.68 -42.31 67.05
CA LEU A 4 0.97 -43.07 68.05
C LEU A 4 1.04 -42.33 69.39
N PHE A 5 -0.05 -42.26 70.03
CA PHE A 5 -0.35 -42.70 71.43
C PHE A 5 0.01 -41.71 72.53
N HIS A 6 -0.69 -41.52 73.53
CA HIS A 6 -1.65 -42.13 74.48
C HIS A 6 -1.85 -41.07 75.56
N ALA A 7 -3.00 -40.76 75.99
CA ALA A 7 -3.85 -41.34 76.98
C ALA A 7 -3.33 -41.23 78.45
N LEU A 8 -4.11 -40.74 79.31
CA LEU A 8 -4.62 -41.39 80.54
C LEU A 8 -5.11 -40.31 81.51
N THR A 9 -6.33 -40.27 81.74
CA THR A 9 -7.20 -40.88 82.79
C THR A 9 -6.81 -40.74 84.28
N LEU A 10 -7.85 -40.39 85.02
CA LEU A 10 -8.20 -40.72 86.45
C LEU A 10 -7.71 -39.71 87.49
N LEU A 11 -8.43 -39.34 88.51
CA LEU A 11 -9.44 -40.00 89.29
C LEU A 11 -10.20 -38.98 90.16
N ALA A 12 -11.43 -39.10 90.22
CA ALA A 12 -12.43 -39.02 91.24
C ALA A 12 -12.00 -38.84 92.68
N ALA A 13 -12.71 -38.00 93.36
CA ALA A 13 -13.34 -38.41 94.66
C ALA A 13 -14.27 -37.31 95.22
N CYS A 14 -15.41 -37.70 95.54
CA CYS A 14 -16.54 -37.13 96.25
C CYS A 14 -16.20 -36.24 97.41
N THR A 15 -16.91 -35.13 97.56
CA THR A 15 -17.59 -34.78 98.83
C THR A 15 -18.87 -34.01 98.53
N LEU A 16 -19.98 -34.61 98.93
CA LEU A 16 -21.30 -34.01 99.08
C LEU A 16 -21.29 -32.92 100.12
N LEU A 17 -21.64 -31.69 99.73
CA LEU A 17 -22.22 -30.71 100.67
C LEU A 17 -23.39 -30.00 99.95
N THR A 18 -24.56 -30.29 100.48
CA THR A 18 -25.83 -29.61 100.18
C THR A 18 -25.73 -28.10 100.42
N ALA A 19 -25.87 -27.27 99.35
CA ALA A 19 -26.17 -25.88 99.48
C ALA A 19 -27.31 -25.52 98.51
N CYS A 20 -28.28 -24.76 98.99
CA CYS A 20 -29.51 -24.34 98.32
C CYS A 20 -29.29 -23.86 96.86
N PRO A 21 -30.24 -24.07 95.95
CA PRO A 21 -30.14 -23.56 94.58
C PRO A 21 -30.34 -22.07 94.58
N ASN A 22 -29.27 -21.33 94.32
CA ASN A 22 -29.37 -19.98 93.82
C ASN A 22 -29.86 -20.08 92.37
N PRO A 23 -30.82 -19.26 91.89
CA PRO A 23 -31.19 -19.27 90.47
C PRO A 23 -29.95 -18.91 89.66
N GLU A 24 -29.55 -19.82 88.77
CA GLU A 24 -28.51 -19.54 87.76
C GLU A 24 -28.92 -18.29 87.01
N PRO A 25 -28.01 -17.35 86.85
CA PRO A 25 -28.28 -16.20 85.92
C PRO A 25 -28.46 -16.82 84.52
N GLU A 26 -29.56 -16.51 83.86
CA GLU A 26 -29.77 -16.85 82.46
C GLU A 26 -28.50 -16.57 81.69
N PRO A 27 -27.98 -17.50 80.87
CA PRO A 27 -26.81 -17.22 80.05
C PRO A 27 -27.11 -16.01 79.20
N THR A 28 -26.31 -14.94 79.35
CA THR A 28 -26.38 -13.74 78.50
C THR A 28 -26.31 -14.26 77.07
N PRO A 29 -27.27 -13.91 76.18
CA PRO A 29 -27.24 -14.36 74.80
C PRO A 29 -25.92 -13.87 74.15
N VAL A 30 -25.08 -14.85 73.71
CA VAL A 30 -23.87 -14.52 72.96
C VAL A 30 -24.35 -13.79 71.70
N PRO A 31 -23.91 -12.53 71.44
CA PRO A 31 -24.29 -11.84 70.24
C PRO A 31 -23.91 -12.68 69.01
N LYS A 32 -24.87 -12.93 68.15
CA LYS A 32 -24.55 -13.59 66.86
C LYS A 32 -23.63 -12.68 66.09
N PRO A 33 -22.51 -13.20 65.57
CA PRO A 33 -21.61 -12.39 64.73
C PRO A 33 -22.31 -12.01 63.44
N ASP A 34 -21.90 -10.87 62.87
CA ASP A 34 -22.34 -10.43 61.54
C ASP A 34 -22.07 -11.50 60.50
N GLU A 35 -23.03 -11.82 59.65
CA GLU A 35 -22.89 -12.83 58.58
C GLU A 35 -22.67 -12.11 57.22
N THR A 36 -21.55 -12.39 56.60
CA THR A 36 -21.24 -11.84 55.27
C THR A 36 -21.64 -12.81 54.14
N VAL A 37 -22.43 -12.32 53.21
CA VAL A 37 -22.87 -13.06 52.01
C VAL A 37 -22.25 -12.41 50.81
N SER A 38 -21.33 -13.09 50.16
CA SER A 38 -20.74 -12.62 48.92
C SER A 38 -21.77 -12.64 47.79
N LEU A 39 -21.94 -11.55 47.09
CA LEU A 39 -22.66 -11.46 45.83
C LEU A 39 -21.75 -11.85 44.66
N GLY A 40 -20.45 -12.04 44.92
CA GLY A 40 -19.45 -12.32 43.91
C GLY A 40 -18.74 -11.06 43.39
N GLN A 41 -17.84 -11.27 42.48
CA GLN A 41 -17.30 -10.20 41.68
C GLN A 41 -18.25 -9.96 40.52
N THR A 42 -18.66 -8.70 40.33
CA THR A 42 -19.35 -8.32 39.11
C THR A 42 -18.39 -8.46 37.93
N THR A 43 -18.94 -8.73 36.78
CA THR A 43 -18.17 -8.94 35.54
C THR A 43 -17.21 -7.77 35.31
N LEU A 44 -15.97 -8.11 35.10
CA LEU A 44 -14.95 -7.14 34.69
C LEU A 44 -15.32 -6.55 33.34
N ILE A 45 -15.62 -5.27 33.34
CA ILE A 45 -15.73 -4.51 32.11
C ILE A 45 -14.33 -3.96 31.85
N ASN A 46 -13.67 -4.45 30.80
CA ASN A 46 -12.43 -3.85 30.33
C ASN A 46 -12.73 -2.87 29.18
N GLY A 47 -11.77 -2.03 28.83
CA GLY A 47 -11.94 -1.04 27.76
C GLY A 47 -12.46 -1.65 26.45
N GLN A 48 -12.11 -2.89 26.13
CA GLN A 48 -12.55 -3.58 24.90
C GLN A 48 -13.98 -4.10 24.99
N SER A 49 -14.46 -4.47 26.18
CA SER A 49 -15.80 -5.01 26.38
C SER A 49 -16.88 -3.96 26.67
N LEU A 50 -16.51 -2.66 26.67
CA LEU A 50 -17.44 -1.55 26.90
C LEU A 50 -18.54 -1.43 25.84
N LEU A 51 -18.31 -1.94 24.63
CA LEU A 51 -19.16 -1.67 23.48
C LEU A 51 -20.01 -2.88 23.09
N THR A 52 -21.17 -2.58 22.53
CA THR A 52 -22.08 -3.56 21.94
C THR A 52 -21.46 -4.21 20.70
N GLU A 53 -21.95 -5.39 20.32
CA GLU A 53 -21.49 -6.15 19.15
C GLU A 53 -21.36 -5.33 17.85
N GLY A 54 -22.19 -4.28 17.67
CA GLY A 54 -22.16 -3.45 16.46
C GLY A 54 -20.94 -2.54 16.30
N LEU A 55 -20.29 -2.14 17.38
CA LEU A 55 -19.12 -1.25 17.37
C LEU A 55 -17.81 -1.97 17.70
N ALA A 56 -17.89 -3.07 18.44
CA ALA A 56 -16.73 -3.85 18.84
C ALA A 56 -15.79 -4.29 17.70
N PRO A 57 -16.25 -4.67 16.50
CA PRO A 57 -15.38 -5.04 15.37
C PRO A 57 -14.47 -3.93 14.88
N TYR A 58 -14.85 -2.66 15.08
CA TYR A 58 -14.09 -1.50 14.63
C TYR A 58 -13.09 -1.02 15.68
N LEU A 59 -13.21 -1.50 16.93
CA LEU A 59 -12.36 -1.07 18.04
C LEU A 59 -11.03 -1.81 18.03
N GLN A 60 -9.94 -1.06 17.91
CA GLN A 60 -8.58 -1.60 17.85
C GLN A 60 -7.68 -0.91 18.87
N GLN A 61 -6.74 -1.69 19.42
CA GLN A 61 -5.72 -1.17 20.31
C GLN A 61 -4.59 -0.52 19.48
N GLN A 62 -4.23 0.71 19.86
CA GLN A 62 -3.11 1.44 19.30
C GLN A 62 -1.79 1.03 19.97
N THR A 63 -0.67 1.48 19.41
CA THR A 63 0.69 1.15 19.92
C THR A 63 0.96 1.68 21.33
N ASP A 64 0.29 2.76 21.73
CA ASP A 64 0.36 3.36 23.07
C ASP A 64 -0.58 2.70 24.10
N GLY A 65 -1.31 1.68 23.68
CA GLY A 65 -2.30 0.98 24.48
C GLY A 65 -3.68 1.60 24.50
N SER A 66 -3.88 2.79 23.90
CA SER A 66 -5.20 3.42 23.76
C SER A 66 -6.08 2.65 22.76
N LEU A 67 -7.39 2.86 22.86
CA LEU A 67 -8.35 2.28 21.94
C LEU A 67 -8.80 3.33 20.91
N ALA A 68 -8.99 2.90 19.66
CA ALA A 68 -9.54 3.72 18.60
C ALA A 68 -10.45 2.90 17.68
N PHE A 69 -11.45 3.55 17.10
CA PHE A 69 -12.26 2.96 16.03
C PHE A 69 -11.55 3.17 14.70
N ARG A 70 -11.33 2.07 14.00
CA ARG A 70 -10.72 2.07 12.68
C ARG A 70 -11.75 1.67 11.64
N CYS A 71 -12.02 2.57 10.69
CA CYS A 71 -13.05 2.43 9.68
C CYS A 71 -12.43 2.56 8.30
N THR A 72 -12.49 1.51 7.51
CA THR A 72 -11.94 1.47 6.14
C THR A 72 -13.08 1.59 5.14
N GLY A 73 -12.93 2.47 4.15
CA GLY A 73 -13.88 2.65 3.06
C GLY A 73 -13.58 1.80 1.84
N GLU A 74 -14.45 1.90 0.85
CA GLU A 74 -14.25 1.24 -0.44
C GLU A 74 -13.09 1.88 -1.20
N PRO A 75 -12.20 1.08 -1.79
CA PRO A 75 -11.09 1.59 -2.57
C PRO A 75 -11.57 2.20 -3.89
N PHE A 76 -10.90 3.26 -4.34
CA PHE A 76 -11.10 3.87 -5.65
C PHE A 76 -9.75 4.10 -6.35
N SER A 77 -9.77 4.33 -7.68
CA SER A 77 -8.54 4.47 -8.45
C SER A 77 -8.53 5.76 -9.27
N LEU A 78 -7.37 6.40 -9.31
CA LEU A 78 -7.04 7.47 -10.24
C LEU A 78 -6.27 6.86 -11.40
N SER A 79 -6.79 6.98 -12.63
CA SER A 79 -6.17 6.42 -13.83
C SER A 79 -5.42 7.50 -14.60
N PHE A 80 -4.21 7.16 -15.03
CA PHE A 80 -3.32 7.99 -15.83
C PHE A 80 -3.09 7.31 -17.18
N ASP A 81 -3.89 7.68 -18.18
CA ASP A 81 -3.88 7.05 -19.51
C ASP A 81 -2.81 7.64 -20.45
N ILE A 82 -1.66 8.07 -19.90
CA ILE A 82 -0.55 8.67 -20.65
C ILE A 82 0.08 7.62 -21.56
N LEU A 83 0.16 7.91 -22.86
CA LEU A 83 0.76 7.03 -23.89
C LEU A 83 0.20 5.59 -23.89
N LYS A 84 -0.98 5.37 -23.32
CA LYS A 84 -1.60 4.03 -23.23
C LYS A 84 -1.88 3.42 -24.58
N ASP A 85 -2.43 4.22 -25.50
CA ASP A 85 -2.86 3.79 -26.83
C ASP A 85 -1.85 4.15 -27.94
N TYR A 86 -0.64 4.62 -27.56
CA TYR A 86 0.37 5.00 -28.52
C TYR A 86 1.10 3.77 -29.08
N ASP A 87 1.11 3.63 -30.41
CA ASP A 87 1.82 2.56 -31.11
C ASP A 87 3.29 2.95 -31.34
N GLY A 88 4.17 2.39 -30.52
CA GLY A 88 5.62 2.64 -30.56
C GLY A 88 6.33 2.16 -31.82
N ALA A 89 5.73 1.27 -32.63
CA ALA A 89 6.30 0.79 -33.88
C ALA A 89 6.00 1.70 -35.06
N LYS A 90 4.89 2.43 -34.99
CA LYS A 90 4.40 3.27 -36.10
C LYS A 90 5.40 4.31 -36.62
N PRO A 91 6.17 5.00 -35.79
CA PRO A 91 7.13 5.99 -36.26
C PRO A 91 8.23 5.42 -37.14
N PHE A 92 8.62 4.17 -36.89
CA PHE A 92 9.75 3.50 -37.55
C PHE A 92 9.36 2.70 -38.80
N SER A 93 8.08 2.43 -39.00
CA SER A 93 7.56 1.56 -40.07
C SER A 93 7.91 2.00 -41.50
N ARG A 94 8.31 3.26 -41.69
CA ARG A 94 8.67 3.84 -43.01
C ARG A 94 10.16 3.81 -43.32
N TYR A 95 11.03 3.47 -42.35
CA TYR A 95 12.47 3.64 -42.44
C TYR A 95 13.20 2.31 -42.32
N CYS A 96 12.90 1.39 -43.28
CA CYS A 96 13.33 0.01 -43.11
C CYS A 96 14.73 -0.29 -43.65
N ASN A 97 15.25 0.45 -44.61
CA ASN A 97 16.57 0.12 -45.16
C ASN A 97 17.32 1.29 -45.74
N THR A 98 18.63 1.20 -45.74
CA THR A 98 19.54 2.09 -46.49
C THR A 98 20.70 1.27 -47.03
N THR A 99 21.18 1.58 -48.23
CA THR A 99 22.33 0.94 -48.86
C THR A 99 23.39 1.96 -49.18
N ILE A 100 24.63 1.67 -48.80
CA ILE A 100 25.84 2.42 -49.19
C ILE A 100 26.61 1.54 -50.14
N GLY A 101 26.73 1.94 -51.39
CA GLY A 101 27.46 1.22 -52.44
C GLY A 101 28.86 1.81 -52.66
N TYR A 102 29.80 0.91 -52.87
CA TYR A 102 31.14 1.21 -53.36
C TYR A 102 31.30 0.59 -54.71
N ASP A 103 31.55 1.44 -55.74
CA ASP A 103 31.85 1.04 -57.07
C ASP A 103 33.37 1.12 -57.25
N PHE A 104 34.04 -0.01 -57.25
CA PHE A 104 35.46 -0.13 -57.43
C PHE A 104 35.75 -0.45 -58.90
N ASN A 105 36.30 0.52 -59.58
CA ASN A 105 36.71 0.35 -60.99
C ASN A 105 37.97 -0.51 -61.05
N LEU A 106 37.86 -1.69 -61.66
CA LEU A 106 38.96 -2.63 -61.85
C LEU A 106 40.00 -2.11 -62.88
N GLY A 107 39.73 -0.98 -63.46
CA GLY A 107 40.53 -0.44 -64.56
C GLY A 107 40.27 -1.17 -65.86
N SER A 108 41.19 -1.05 -66.78
CA SER A 108 41.14 -1.91 -68.00
C SER A 108 41.32 -3.34 -67.62
N LYS A 109 40.42 -4.25 -68.06
CA LYS A 109 40.57 -5.70 -67.83
C LYS A 109 41.98 -6.11 -68.23
N PRO A 110 42.65 -6.88 -67.40
CA PRO A 110 43.97 -7.37 -67.75
C PRO A 110 43.90 -8.25 -69.01
N VAL A 111 44.75 -7.94 -69.93
CA VAL A 111 44.91 -8.84 -71.11
C VAL A 111 45.50 -10.15 -70.61
N VAL A 112 44.70 -11.18 -70.59
CA VAL A 112 45.12 -12.50 -70.13
C VAL A 112 45.85 -13.17 -71.33
N PRO A 113 47.16 -13.50 -71.25
CA PRO A 113 47.87 -14.23 -72.31
C PRO A 113 47.16 -15.53 -72.65
N GLU A 114 47.14 -15.90 -73.89
CA GLU A 114 46.50 -17.14 -74.35
C GLU A 114 47.12 -18.39 -73.70
N GLU A 115 48.37 -18.32 -73.30
CA GLU A 115 49.15 -19.38 -72.65
C GLU A 115 49.00 -19.40 -71.11
N ALA A 116 48.30 -18.41 -70.53
CA ALA A 116 48.09 -18.39 -69.08
C ALA A 116 47.26 -19.59 -68.60
N PRO A 117 47.44 -20.07 -67.36
CA PRO A 117 46.66 -21.20 -66.83
C PRO A 117 45.16 -20.81 -66.79
N GLU A 118 44.29 -21.84 -66.91
CA GLU A 118 42.86 -21.68 -66.91
C GLU A 118 42.35 -20.98 -65.57
N ILE A 119 43.00 -21.32 -64.45
CA ILE A 119 42.74 -20.69 -63.18
C ILE A 119 43.75 -19.56 -62.94
N LEU A 120 43.28 -18.41 -62.78
CA LEU A 120 44.05 -17.16 -62.53
C LEU A 120 44.01 -16.73 -61.09
N ASP A 121 45.17 -16.40 -60.52
CA ASP A 121 45.31 -15.82 -59.21
C ASP A 121 45.06 -14.32 -59.35
N LEU A 122 43.96 -13.85 -58.71
CA LEU A 122 43.55 -12.45 -58.75
C LEU A 122 44.43 -11.53 -57.89
N SER A 123 45.28 -12.06 -57.03
CA SER A 123 46.23 -11.26 -56.24
C SER A 123 47.23 -10.47 -57.08
N THR A 124 47.44 -10.93 -58.31
CA THR A 124 48.29 -10.20 -59.28
C THR A 124 47.59 -9.07 -60.02
N ILE A 125 46.28 -8.99 -59.91
CA ILE A 125 45.42 -8.08 -60.68
C ILE A 125 44.72 -7.11 -59.76
N LEU A 126 44.21 -7.59 -58.61
CA LEU A 126 43.53 -6.77 -57.64
C LEU A 126 44.54 -6.27 -56.59
N PRO A 127 44.35 -5.06 -56.08
CA PRO A 127 45.08 -4.64 -54.89
C PRO A 127 44.73 -5.58 -53.74
N SER A 128 45.71 -5.94 -52.92
CA SER A 128 45.48 -6.83 -51.74
C SER A 128 44.53 -6.23 -50.72
N VAL A 129 44.36 -4.91 -50.72
CA VAL A 129 43.49 -4.15 -49.87
C VAL A 129 42.84 -3.03 -50.66
N ILE A 130 41.52 -2.86 -50.45
CA ILE A 130 40.78 -1.67 -50.91
C ILE A 130 40.38 -0.84 -49.70
N ASP A 131 40.83 0.40 -49.64
CA ASP A 131 40.34 1.36 -48.66
C ASP A 131 39.00 1.92 -49.14
N LEU A 132 37.96 1.73 -48.32
CA LEU A 132 36.62 2.19 -48.59
C LEU A 132 36.45 3.71 -48.29
N GLY A 133 37.40 4.28 -47.55
CA GLY A 133 37.30 5.67 -47.07
C GLY A 133 36.06 5.86 -46.18
N TYR A 134 35.79 7.11 -45.82
CA TYR A 134 34.55 7.41 -45.10
C TYR A 134 33.45 7.78 -46.07
N ARG A 135 32.30 7.12 -45.93
CA ARG A 135 31.07 7.48 -46.64
C ARG A 135 29.91 7.50 -45.66
N SER A 136 28.98 8.38 -45.88
CA SER A 136 27.79 8.48 -45.05
C SER A 136 26.53 8.75 -45.82
N LYS A 137 25.41 8.27 -45.31
CA LYS A 137 24.09 8.53 -45.82
C LYS A 137 23.21 9.01 -44.67
N GLY A 138 22.65 10.20 -44.84
CA GLY A 138 21.71 10.79 -43.89
C GLY A 138 20.26 10.50 -44.29
N MET A 139 19.40 10.45 -43.28
CA MET A 139 17.94 10.44 -43.44
C MET A 139 17.32 11.27 -42.33
N THR A 140 16.13 11.81 -42.59
CA THR A 140 15.33 12.47 -41.55
C THR A 140 14.14 11.59 -41.19
N ILE A 141 13.99 11.28 -39.91
CA ILE A 141 12.86 10.55 -39.35
C ILE A 141 11.98 11.53 -38.58
N TYR A 142 10.68 11.43 -38.75
CA TYR A 142 9.72 12.20 -37.99
C TYR A 142 8.91 11.26 -37.10
N LEU A 143 9.09 11.36 -35.78
CA LEU A 143 8.19 10.78 -34.80
C LEU A 143 6.97 11.70 -34.70
N SER A 144 5.90 11.34 -35.37
CA SER A 144 4.66 12.14 -35.44
C SER A 144 3.52 11.44 -34.72
N GLY A 145 2.54 12.24 -34.28
CA GLY A 145 1.33 11.74 -33.62
C GLY A 145 1.57 11.35 -32.17
N LEU A 146 2.57 11.94 -31.52
CA LEU A 146 2.68 11.90 -30.07
C LEU A 146 1.45 12.57 -29.45
N PRO A 147 0.89 12.02 -28.36
CA PRO A 147 -0.25 12.60 -27.69
C PRO A 147 0.01 14.01 -27.14
N GLU A 148 -1.06 14.80 -27.00
CA GLU A 148 -0.99 16.19 -26.51
C GLU A 148 -0.44 16.30 -25.08
N GLU A 149 -0.49 15.22 -24.34
CA GLU A 149 0.06 15.13 -22.98
C GLU A 149 1.60 15.23 -22.95
N VAL A 150 2.28 14.95 -24.06
CA VAL A 150 3.75 15.05 -24.15
C VAL A 150 4.14 16.50 -24.39
N ILE A 151 4.74 17.16 -23.39
CA ILE A 151 5.17 18.56 -23.48
C ILE A 151 6.67 18.73 -23.72
N ALA A 152 7.46 17.71 -23.38
CA ALA A 152 8.88 17.65 -23.72
C ALA A 152 9.35 16.19 -23.77
N LEU A 153 10.34 15.91 -24.62
CA LEU A 153 11.01 14.60 -24.71
C LEU A 153 12.47 14.75 -24.31
N GLU A 154 12.98 13.78 -23.55
CA GLU A 154 14.38 13.71 -23.11
C GLU A 154 15.08 12.44 -23.59
N ASP A 155 14.34 11.30 -23.65
CA ASP A 155 14.88 10.04 -24.13
C ASP A 155 13.79 9.15 -24.73
N ILE A 156 14.17 8.24 -25.64
CA ILE A 156 13.31 7.25 -26.29
C ILE A 156 13.97 5.89 -26.14
N HIS A 157 13.33 5.01 -25.39
CA HIS A 157 13.79 3.64 -25.16
C HIS A 157 13.17 2.70 -26.17
N LEU A 158 14.01 1.95 -26.86
CA LEU A 158 13.55 0.94 -27.82
C LEU A 158 13.30 -0.41 -27.15
N SER A 159 12.45 -1.23 -27.78
CA SER A 159 12.18 -2.59 -27.31
C SER A 159 13.41 -3.48 -27.45
N GLU A 160 13.50 -4.51 -26.60
CA GLU A 160 14.58 -5.49 -26.67
C GLU A 160 14.62 -6.26 -28.00
N SER A 161 13.51 -6.30 -28.75
CA SER A 161 13.43 -6.90 -30.07
C SER A 161 14.00 -6.03 -31.17
N SER A 162 14.21 -4.73 -30.90
CA SER A 162 14.70 -3.76 -31.88
C SER A 162 16.12 -4.07 -32.29
N HIS A 163 16.33 -4.29 -33.57
CA HIS A 163 17.65 -4.55 -34.11
C HIS A 163 17.78 -4.03 -35.53
N PHE A 164 19.00 -4.02 -36.02
CA PHE A 164 19.26 -3.86 -37.44
C PHE A 164 20.24 -4.88 -37.93
N ASP A 165 20.04 -5.25 -39.20
CA ASP A 165 20.91 -6.17 -39.94
C ASP A 165 21.84 -5.37 -40.83
N VAL A 166 23.13 -5.59 -40.69
CA VAL A 166 24.15 -5.09 -41.62
C VAL A 166 24.53 -6.20 -42.55
N THR A 167 24.19 -6.07 -43.84
CA THR A 167 24.57 -7.02 -44.89
C THR A 167 25.66 -6.43 -45.74
N LEU A 168 26.77 -7.11 -45.80
CA LEU A 168 27.83 -6.87 -46.78
C LEU A 168 27.68 -7.84 -47.93
N SER A 169 27.71 -7.34 -49.16
CA SER A 169 27.67 -8.19 -50.35
C SER A 169 28.55 -7.65 -51.47
N VAL A 170 29.15 -8.56 -52.20
CA VAL A 170 29.84 -8.24 -53.45
C VAL A 170 28.98 -8.69 -54.60
N THR A 171 28.58 -7.74 -55.44
CA THR A 171 27.74 -8.02 -56.59
C THR A 171 28.59 -8.52 -57.75
N SER A 172 28.05 -9.48 -58.48
CA SER A 172 28.72 -10.15 -59.62
C SER A 172 30.02 -10.86 -59.26
N PRO A 173 29.94 -11.83 -58.29
CA PRO A 173 31.12 -12.57 -57.89
C PRO A 173 31.60 -13.49 -59.00
N PHE A 174 32.66 -13.07 -59.69
CA PHE A 174 33.32 -13.93 -60.71
C PHE A 174 34.41 -14.82 -60.11
N PHE A 175 34.56 -14.76 -58.80
CA PHE A 175 35.53 -15.57 -58.07
C PHE A 175 35.14 -17.05 -58.04
N THR A 176 36.13 -17.90 -58.06
CA THR A 176 35.95 -19.36 -57.96
C THR A 176 36.47 -19.92 -56.64
N GLU A 177 37.31 -19.16 -55.95
CA GLU A 177 37.97 -19.55 -54.71
C GLU A 177 38.43 -18.29 -53.95
N GLY A 178 38.71 -18.41 -52.65
CA GLY A 178 39.21 -17.35 -51.80
C GLY A 178 38.15 -16.58 -51.05
N SER A 179 38.60 -15.61 -50.29
CA SER A 179 37.75 -14.80 -49.37
C SER A 179 38.00 -13.30 -49.51
N ILE A 180 36.98 -12.55 -49.22
CA ILE A 180 37.04 -11.11 -49.02
C ILE A 180 36.86 -10.89 -47.51
N ILE A 181 37.88 -10.34 -46.86
CA ILE A 181 37.88 -10.06 -45.43
C ILE A 181 37.55 -8.59 -45.20
N PRO A 182 36.38 -8.26 -44.70
CA PRO A 182 36.05 -6.91 -44.34
C PRO A 182 36.71 -6.54 -43.00
N GLU A 183 37.26 -5.35 -42.92
CA GLU A 183 37.73 -4.70 -41.69
C GLU A 183 37.15 -3.29 -41.68
N PHE A 184 35.84 -3.16 -41.48
CA PHE A 184 35.21 -1.86 -41.48
C PHE A 184 34.30 -1.63 -40.28
N SER A 185 34.04 -0.36 -40.04
CA SER A 185 33.22 0.12 -38.97
C SER A 185 31.97 0.80 -39.51
N VAL A 186 30.85 0.53 -38.90
CA VAL A 186 29.59 1.21 -39.15
C VAL A 186 29.36 2.22 -38.00
N ASP A 187 29.37 3.49 -38.33
CA ASP A 187 29.08 4.58 -37.37
C ASP A 187 27.58 4.86 -37.37
N MET A 188 26.94 4.55 -36.25
CA MET A 188 25.49 4.69 -36.04
C MET A 188 25.16 5.77 -35.01
N ARG A 189 26.15 6.49 -34.44
CA ARG A 189 25.98 7.45 -33.33
C ARG A 189 24.90 8.50 -33.55
N ALA A 190 24.69 8.89 -34.79
CA ALA A 190 23.66 9.85 -35.17
C ALA A 190 22.34 9.17 -35.60
N PHE A 191 22.17 7.87 -35.34
CA PHE A 191 21.01 7.11 -35.78
C PHE A 191 20.35 6.34 -34.66
N PHE A 192 21.09 5.45 -33.98
CA PHE A 192 20.61 4.65 -32.87
C PHE A 192 21.74 4.40 -31.87
N ASN A 193 21.37 4.20 -30.61
CA ASN A 193 22.23 3.61 -29.61
C ASN A 193 22.17 2.09 -29.71
N SER A 194 23.31 1.42 -29.49
CA SER A 194 23.40 -0.03 -29.52
C SER A 194 24.32 -0.52 -28.40
N PRO A 195 23.88 -1.52 -27.60
CA PRO A 195 24.74 -2.14 -26.60
C PRO A 195 25.88 -2.97 -27.21
N ASP A 196 25.78 -3.30 -28.51
CA ASP A 196 26.81 -4.01 -29.26
C ASP A 196 27.88 -3.08 -29.85
N ALA A 197 27.69 -1.75 -29.70
CA ALA A 197 28.62 -0.73 -30.20
C ALA A 197 29.66 -0.34 -29.15
N GLN A 198 30.89 -0.16 -29.58
CA GLN A 198 31.92 0.49 -28.78
C GLN A 198 32.01 1.96 -29.23
N ASP A 199 31.71 2.89 -28.32
CA ASP A 199 31.65 4.33 -28.62
C ASP A 199 30.73 4.70 -29.81
N GLY A 200 29.63 3.95 -29.98
CA GLY A 200 28.68 4.12 -31.09
C GLY A 200 29.17 3.60 -32.44
N ILE A 201 30.25 2.83 -32.45
CA ILE A 201 30.85 2.24 -33.65
C ILE A 201 30.72 0.72 -33.58
N LEU A 202 30.17 0.15 -34.62
CA LEU A 202 29.99 -1.28 -34.81
C LEU A 202 31.06 -1.83 -35.75
N ASN A 203 31.83 -2.83 -35.32
CA ASN A 203 32.83 -3.44 -36.14
C ASN A 203 32.25 -4.63 -36.90
N PHE A 204 32.51 -4.69 -38.18
CA PHE A 204 32.11 -5.77 -39.08
C PHE A 204 33.35 -6.49 -39.63
N ASP A 205 33.46 -7.76 -39.31
CA ASP A 205 34.64 -8.61 -39.62
C ASP A 205 34.27 -9.97 -40.21
N ALA A 206 33.01 -10.18 -40.63
CA ALA A 206 32.54 -11.43 -41.15
C ALA A 206 33.08 -11.68 -42.58
N PRO A 207 33.84 -12.78 -42.85
CA PRO A 207 34.43 -13.02 -44.16
C PRO A 207 33.39 -13.38 -45.23
N LEU A 208 33.59 -12.87 -46.43
CA LEU A 208 32.81 -13.23 -47.61
C LEU A 208 33.53 -14.32 -48.37
N THR A 209 32.89 -15.44 -48.59
CA THR A 209 33.43 -16.64 -49.28
C THR A 209 32.49 -17.09 -50.38
N LEU A 210 32.96 -18.00 -51.22
CA LEU A 210 32.10 -18.62 -52.22
C LEU A 210 30.94 -19.38 -51.60
N GLU A 211 31.15 -20.00 -50.43
CA GLU A 211 30.13 -20.79 -49.72
C GLU A 211 28.95 -19.93 -49.29
N ASN A 212 29.20 -18.70 -48.85
CA ASN A 212 28.14 -17.75 -48.48
C ASN A 212 27.72 -16.83 -49.65
N GLY A 213 28.14 -17.14 -50.88
CA GLY A 213 27.82 -16.36 -52.09
C GLY A 213 28.40 -14.95 -52.05
N TYR A 214 29.52 -14.75 -51.36
CA TYR A 214 30.15 -13.45 -51.09
C TYR A 214 29.21 -12.45 -50.43
N ARG A 215 28.40 -12.96 -49.49
CA ARG A 215 27.51 -12.21 -48.65
C ARG A 215 27.69 -12.60 -47.19
N ALA A 216 27.72 -11.64 -46.32
CA ALA A 216 27.67 -11.85 -44.88
C ALA A 216 26.69 -10.87 -44.23
N GLU A 217 26.12 -11.31 -43.10
CA GLU A 217 25.13 -10.54 -42.35
C GLU A 217 25.53 -10.56 -40.89
N LYS A 218 25.36 -9.41 -40.24
CA LYS A 218 25.56 -9.26 -38.79
C LYS A 218 24.40 -8.49 -38.20
N VAL A 219 23.86 -9.03 -37.11
CA VAL A 219 22.71 -8.44 -36.38
C VAL A 219 23.24 -7.64 -35.21
N PHE A 220 22.69 -6.46 -35.00
CA PHE A 220 23.04 -5.57 -33.90
C PHE A 220 21.76 -5.10 -33.19
N ARG A 221 21.76 -5.20 -31.87
CA ARG A 221 20.65 -4.75 -31.04
C ARG A 221 20.61 -3.23 -30.95
N LEU A 222 19.42 -2.69 -30.75
CA LEU A 222 19.18 -1.26 -30.55
C LEU A 222 18.51 -1.03 -29.19
N ASP A 223 18.89 -0.01 -28.47
CA ASP A 223 18.34 0.31 -27.14
C ASP A 223 17.83 1.76 -26.99
N GLY A 224 18.16 2.64 -27.91
CA GLY A 224 17.71 4.03 -27.85
C GLY A 224 17.89 4.81 -29.15
N VAL A 225 17.36 6.01 -29.17
CA VAL A 225 17.45 6.94 -30.30
C VAL A 225 18.10 8.22 -29.80
N PRO A 226 19.34 8.55 -30.22
CA PRO A 226 19.95 9.82 -29.87
C PRO A 226 19.25 10.98 -30.60
N PHE A 227 18.86 11.98 -29.87
CA PHE A 227 18.27 13.20 -30.44
C PHE A 227 18.59 14.42 -29.57
N ASP A 228 18.41 15.60 -30.15
CA ASP A 228 18.46 16.85 -29.43
C ASP A 228 17.03 17.18 -28.93
N PRO A 229 16.80 17.31 -27.62
CA PRO A 229 15.50 17.67 -27.07
C PRO A 229 14.89 18.93 -27.70
N ASP A 230 15.70 19.88 -28.16
CA ASP A 230 15.25 21.09 -28.83
C ASP A 230 14.61 20.82 -30.21
N ASN A 231 14.79 19.61 -30.77
CA ASN A 231 14.13 19.21 -32.02
C ASN A 231 12.69 18.70 -31.81
N PHE A 232 12.19 18.64 -30.59
CA PHE A 232 10.79 18.35 -30.27
C PHE A 232 9.95 19.63 -30.47
N ASP A 233 8.91 19.55 -31.31
CA ASP A 233 7.94 20.61 -31.53
C ASP A 233 6.70 20.36 -30.67
N PRO A 234 6.53 21.07 -29.52
CA PRO A 234 5.40 20.88 -28.62
C PRO A 234 4.06 21.33 -29.21
N GLU A 235 4.03 22.20 -30.21
CA GLU A 235 2.78 22.64 -30.86
C GLU A 235 2.25 21.59 -31.85
N ARG A 236 3.16 20.86 -32.49
CA ARG A 236 2.82 19.83 -33.49
C ARG A 236 2.94 18.42 -32.95
N HIS A 237 3.37 18.25 -31.69
CA HIS A 237 3.62 16.97 -31.04
C HIS A 237 4.43 16.04 -31.94
N ASN A 238 5.54 16.51 -32.46
CA ASN A 238 6.45 15.72 -33.28
C ASN A 238 7.92 15.99 -32.92
N LEU A 239 8.73 14.96 -33.15
CA LEU A 239 10.18 15.02 -33.00
C LEU A 239 10.83 14.80 -34.36
N LYS A 240 11.71 15.71 -34.79
CA LYS A 240 12.54 15.56 -35.96
C LYS A 240 13.88 14.92 -35.56
N LEU A 241 14.17 13.73 -36.11
CA LEU A 241 15.43 13.02 -35.94
C LEU A 241 16.26 13.12 -37.23
N ASP A 242 17.42 13.75 -37.16
CA ASP A 242 18.38 13.76 -38.27
C ASP A 242 19.39 12.61 -38.06
N ALA A 243 19.09 11.46 -38.68
CA ALA A 243 19.86 10.25 -38.57
C ALA A 243 20.93 10.13 -39.66
N ARG A 244 22.07 9.58 -39.34
CA ARG A 244 23.17 9.34 -40.29
C ARG A 244 23.84 8.01 -40.03
N VAL A 245 23.99 7.19 -41.09
CA VAL A 245 24.83 5.99 -41.09
C VAL A 245 26.15 6.37 -41.77
N GLY A 246 27.26 6.17 -41.08
CA GLY A 246 28.62 6.32 -41.63
C GLY A 246 29.27 4.94 -41.84
N LEU A 247 30.13 4.86 -42.80
CA LEU A 247 30.93 3.66 -43.12
C LEU A 247 32.37 4.05 -43.36
N SER A 248 33.30 3.38 -42.70
CA SER A 248 34.74 3.53 -42.90
C SER A 248 35.47 2.20 -42.73
N GLY A 249 36.58 2.05 -43.36
CA GLY A 249 37.43 0.87 -43.24
C GLY A 249 37.94 0.32 -44.56
N MET A 250 38.29 -0.94 -44.55
CA MET A 250 38.92 -1.57 -45.72
C MET A 250 38.40 -3.00 -45.95
N VAL A 251 38.59 -3.50 -47.15
CA VAL A 251 38.40 -4.89 -47.53
C VAL A 251 39.74 -5.48 -47.99
N LYS A 252 40.10 -6.65 -47.45
CA LYS A 252 41.26 -7.43 -47.87
C LYS A 252 40.82 -8.60 -48.73
N PHE A 253 41.61 -8.89 -49.74
CA PHE A 253 41.39 -10.04 -50.59
C PHE A 253 42.42 -11.13 -50.28
N GLU A 254 41.94 -12.36 -49.99
CA GLU A 254 42.79 -13.49 -49.65
C GLU A 254 42.54 -14.69 -50.59
N GLY A 255 43.55 -15.13 -51.32
CA GLY A 255 43.50 -16.32 -52.13
C GLY A 255 42.42 -16.35 -53.22
N LEU A 256 41.99 -15.14 -53.69
CA LEU A 256 40.95 -15.02 -54.70
C LEU A 256 41.44 -15.57 -56.05
N LYS A 257 40.67 -16.51 -56.62
CA LYS A 257 40.92 -17.09 -57.94
C LYS A 257 39.73 -16.92 -58.87
N THR A 258 39.98 -16.94 -60.19
CA THR A 258 38.93 -16.89 -61.19
C THR A 258 39.35 -17.78 -62.38
N THR A 259 38.46 -18.02 -63.37
CA THR A 259 38.80 -18.61 -64.62
C THR A 259 38.93 -17.56 -65.73
N LYS A 260 39.69 -17.87 -66.80
CA LYS A 260 39.78 -16.96 -67.98
C LYS A 260 38.40 -16.55 -68.48
N THR A 261 37.50 -17.54 -68.60
CA THR A 261 36.13 -17.32 -69.09
C THR A 261 35.35 -16.40 -68.18
N ARG A 262 35.43 -16.61 -66.89
CA ARG A 262 34.71 -15.73 -65.90
C ARG A 262 35.28 -14.32 -65.88
N LEU A 263 36.59 -14.16 -65.92
CA LEU A 263 37.24 -12.89 -65.99
C LEU A 263 36.87 -12.13 -67.26
N ALA A 264 36.81 -12.80 -68.43
CA ALA A 264 36.38 -12.18 -69.67
C ALA A 264 34.93 -11.67 -69.62
N ALA A 265 34.06 -12.42 -68.95
CA ALA A 265 32.64 -12.08 -68.75
C ALA A 265 32.37 -11.10 -67.59
N ALA A 266 33.36 -10.84 -66.72
CA ALA A 266 33.21 -9.98 -65.56
C ALA A 266 32.90 -8.52 -65.94
N PRO A 267 32.13 -7.78 -65.15
CA PRO A 267 31.97 -6.33 -65.28
C PRO A 267 33.32 -5.66 -65.02
N ASP A 268 33.49 -4.45 -65.54
CA ASP A 268 34.72 -3.67 -65.32
C ASP A 268 34.81 -3.13 -63.87
N ASN A 269 33.72 -3.18 -63.17
CA ASN A 269 33.60 -2.68 -61.81
C ASN A 269 33.23 -3.80 -60.85
N LEU A 270 33.83 -3.75 -59.66
CA LEU A 270 33.44 -4.55 -58.50
C LEU A 270 32.54 -3.70 -57.61
N LEU A 271 31.29 -4.10 -57.45
CA LEU A 271 30.35 -3.38 -56.60
C LEU A 271 30.26 -4.04 -55.21
N ILE A 272 30.67 -3.32 -54.22
CA ILE A 272 30.56 -3.69 -52.79
C ILE A 272 29.41 -2.92 -52.21
N ASN A 273 28.41 -3.62 -51.72
CA ASN A 273 27.23 -3.00 -51.08
C ASN A 273 27.20 -3.32 -49.60
N VAL A 274 26.98 -2.29 -48.81
CA VAL A 274 26.63 -2.40 -47.39
C VAL A 274 25.18 -1.95 -47.22
N THR A 275 24.34 -2.86 -46.85
CA THR A 275 22.91 -2.60 -46.64
C THR A 275 22.61 -2.69 -45.14
N VAL A 276 21.98 -1.67 -44.60
CA VAL A 276 21.47 -1.62 -43.22
C VAL A 276 19.96 -1.71 -43.30
N VAL A 277 19.37 -2.69 -42.63
CA VAL A 277 17.93 -2.94 -42.58
C VAL A 277 17.49 -2.92 -41.14
N LEU A 278 16.56 -2.01 -40.80
CA LEU A 278 15.91 -1.94 -39.50
C LEU A 278 14.86 -3.06 -39.38
N ARG A 279 14.87 -3.77 -38.26
CA ARG A 279 13.96 -4.86 -37.95
C ARG A 279 13.32 -4.65 -36.59
N ASP A 280 12.00 -4.87 -36.53
CA ASP A 280 11.22 -4.91 -35.30
C ASP A 280 11.44 -3.70 -34.38
N VAL A 281 11.77 -2.55 -34.97
CA VAL A 281 12.05 -1.32 -34.21
C VAL A 281 10.74 -0.76 -33.68
N SER A 282 10.64 -0.72 -32.35
CA SER A 282 9.52 -0.15 -31.62
C SER A 282 10.00 0.57 -30.37
N CYS A 283 9.28 1.60 -29.97
CA CYS A 283 9.49 2.30 -28.72
C CYS A 283 8.69 1.60 -27.61
N ASP A 284 9.35 1.25 -26.50
CA ASP A 284 8.70 0.64 -25.33
C ASP A 284 8.49 1.64 -24.21
N ALA A 285 9.33 2.68 -24.13
CA ALA A 285 9.21 3.75 -23.15
C ALA A 285 9.70 5.08 -23.67
N VAL A 286 9.20 6.13 -23.08
CA VAL A 286 9.59 7.51 -23.36
C VAL A 286 9.91 8.20 -22.05
N THR A 287 11.05 8.87 -21.97
CA THR A 287 11.40 9.78 -20.90
C THR A 287 11.13 11.22 -21.34
N GLY A 288 10.41 11.96 -20.51
CA GLY A 288 10.04 13.32 -20.84
C GLY A 288 9.18 13.97 -19.77
N ARG A 289 8.61 15.12 -20.09
CA ARG A 289 7.66 15.84 -19.25
C ARG A 289 6.26 15.72 -19.84
N PHE A 290 5.28 15.50 -18.95
CA PHE A 290 3.91 15.23 -19.36
C PHE A 290 2.93 16.15 -18.66
N SER A 291 1.94 16.67 -19.39
CA SER A 291 0.78 17.39 -18.86
C SER A 291 -0.42 16.46 -18.91
N TYR A 292 -0.85 15.97 -17.73
CA TYR A 292 -1.99 15.07 -17.63
C TYR A 292 -2.76 15.32 -16.35
N GLN A 293 -4.08 15.38 -16.47
CA GLN A 293 -4.98 15.49 -15.33
C GLN A 293 -6.02 14.38 -15.39
N THR A 294 -6.23 13.68 -14.27
CA THR A 294 -7.24 12.64 -14.16
C THR A 294 -8.65 13.23 -14.12
N LYS A 295 -9.64 12.44 -14.48
CA LYS A 295 -11.04 12.77 -14.18
C LYS A 295 -11.25 12.76 -12.67
N ALA A 296 -12.19 13.59 -12.20
CA ALA A 296 -12.59 13.58 -10.80
C ALA A 296 -13.22 12.24 -10.42
N VAL A 297 -12.74 11.64 -9.33
CA VAL A 297 -13.29 10.42 -8.74
C VAL A 297 -13.92 10.79 -7.41
N THR A 298 -15.12 10.30 -7.14
CA THR A 298 -15.85 10.52 -5.90
C THR A 298 -16.04 9.21 -5.17
N GLY A 299 -15.97 9.25 -3.84
CA GLY A 299 -16.20 8.09 -2.98
C GLY A 299 -16.82 8.49 -1.66
N THR A 300 -17.22 7.50 -0.87
CA THR A 300 -17.74 7.69 0.49
C THR A 300 -17.04 6.75 1.46
N LEU A 301 -16.80 7.23 2.67
CA LEU A 301 -16.35 6.43 3.80
C LEU A 301 -17.42 6.52 4.89
N PRO A 302 -18.30 5.51 5.00
CA PRO A 302 -19.29 5.46 6.07
C PRO A 302 -18.61 5.13 7.40
N LEU A 303 -19.05 5.78 8.48
CA LEU A 303 -18.66 5.40 9.83
C LEU A 303 -19.69 4.42 10.42
N PRO A 304 -19.29 3.58 11.39
CA PRO A 304 -20.18 2.59 11.98
C PRO A 304 -21.42 3.22 12.59
N ALA A 305 -22.57 2.58 12.36
CA ALA A 305 -23.83 3.01 12.95
C ALA A 305 -23.71 3.04 14.49
N GLY A 306 -24.14 4.14 15.09
CA GLY A 306 -24.04 4.34 16.55
C GLY A 306 -22.77 5.07 17.02
N LEU A 307 -21.70 5.13 16.23
CA LEU A 307 -20.47 5.86 16.63
C LEU A 307 -20.77 7.33 16.93
N ALA A 308 -21.54 7.98 16.06
CA ALA A 308 -21.95 9.36 16.24
C ALA A 308 -22.86 9.59 17.47
N ALA A 309 -23.46 8.54 18.02
CA ALA A 309 -24.31 8.62 19.22
C ALA A 309 -23.52 8.52 20.53
N LEU A 310 -22.26 8.09 20.49
CA LEU A 310 -21.44 7.90 21.69
C LEU A 310 -20.91 9.19 22.32
N ASP A 311 -21.11 10.35 21.68
CA ASP A 311 -20.53 11.61 22.11
C ASP A 311 -19.03 11.51 22.40
N LEU A 312 -18.26 11.19 21.37
CA LEU A 312 -16.79 11.15 21.44
C LEU A 312 -16.21 12.54 21.18
N ASP A 313 -15.07 12.82 21.79
CA ASP A 313 -14.24 13.97 21.42
C ASP A 313 -13.55 13.69 20.06
N PRO A 314 -13.89 14.41 19.00
CA PRO A 314 -13.34 14.15 17.67
C PRO A 314 -11.96 14.76 17.44
N SER A 315 -11.38 15.50 18.39
CA SER A 315 -10.17 16.33 18.20
C SER A 315 -8.93 15.53 17.77
N GLY A 316 -8.88 14.24 18.08
CA GLY A 316 -7.79 13.35 17.68
C GLY A 316 -8.09 12.48 16.45
N THR A 317 -9.22 12.69 15.78
CA THR A 317 -9.60 11.88 14.62
C THR A 317 -8.66 12.12 13.46
N ALA A 318 -8.13 11.03 12.88
CA ALA A 318 -7.29 11.06 11.69
C ALA A 318 -8.05 10.50 10.49
N VAL A 319 -7.87 11.14 9.34
CA VAL A 319 -8.29 10.61 8.03
C VAL A 319 -7.01 10.35 7.22
N GLN A 320 -6.84 9.12 6.77
CA GLN A 320 -5.67 8.71 6.01
C GLN A 320 -6.08 7.98 4.72
N LEU A 321 -5.17 7.95 3.77
CA LEU A 321 -5.31 7.25 2.49
C LEU A 321 -4.18 6.25 2.36
N ASP A 322 -4.53 4.97 2.31
CA ASP A 322 -3.59 3.92 1.95
C ASP A 322 -3.51 3.88 0.42
N MET A 323 -2.31 4.07 -0.11
CA MET A 323 -2.07 4.22 -1.54
C MET A 323 -1.25 3.06 -2.08
N THR A 324 -1.65 2.55 -3.24
CA THR A 324 -0.83 1.62 -4.04
C THR A 324 -0.74 2.18 -5.46
N SER A 325 0.47 2.41 -5.95
CA SER A 325 0.74 3.09 -7.20
C SER A 325 1.68 2.29 -8.09
N ASN A 326 1.40 2.26 -9.39
CA ASN A 326 2.35 1.88 -10.44
C ASN A 326 2.71 3.06 -11.35
N LEU A 327 2.46 4.29 -10.89
CA LEU A 327 2.82 5.51 -11.59
C LEU A 327 4.32 5.75 -11.48
N SER A 328 5.00 5.87 -12.60
CA SER A 328 6.46 6.09 -12.66
C SER A 328 6.87 7.56 -12.71
N GLY A 329 5.94 8.49 -12.62
CA GLY A 329 6.21 9.92 -12.64
C GLY A 329 5.65 10.66 -11.43
N PRO A 330 6.19 11.84 -11.13
CA PRO A 330 5.71 12.68 -10.05
C PRO A 330 4.34 13.25 -10.38
N ALA A 331 3.41 13.08 -9.45
CA ALA A 331 2.05 13.59 -9.57
C ALA A 331 1.52 13.98 -8.19
N GLU A 332 0.56 14.87 -8.20
CA GLU A 332 -0.10 15.39 -7.02
C GLU A 332 -1.60 15.21 -7.12
N ALA A 333 -2.23 14.76 -6.05
CA ALA A 333 -3.67 14.69 -5.97
C ALA A 333 -4.22 15.86 -5.15
N LEU A 334 -5.34 16.41 -5.60
CA LEU A 334 -6.15 17.38 -4.85
C LEU A 334 -7.37 16.64 -4.31
N VAL A 335 -7.55 16.70 -2.99
CA VAL A 335 -8.62 16.03 -2.28
C VAL A 335 -9.55 17.07 -1.68
N ASP A 336 -10.83 16.97 -2.03
CA ASP A 336 -11.91 17.67 -1.35
C ASP A 336 -12.63 16.68 -0.42
N LEU A 337 -12.87 17.08 0.81
CA LEU A 337 -13.47 16.24 1.83
C LEU A 337 -14.66 16.94 2.47
N THR A 338 -15.80 16.26 2.53
CA THR A 338 -17.03 16.75 3.17
C THR A 338 -17.49 15.76 4.22
N SER A 339 -17.67 16.20 5.44
CA SER A 339 -18.27 15.40 6.52
C SER A 339 -19.77 15.63 6.60
N ARG A 340 -20.53 14.54 6.85
CA ARG A 340 -22.00 14.60 6.95
C ARG A 340 -22.52 13.87 8.18
N ARG A 341 -23.64 14.37 8.68
CA ARG A 341 -24.44 13.71 9.72
C ARG A 341 -25.91 13.81 9.39
N SER A 342 -26.62 12.68 9.36
CA SER A 342 -28.03 12.59 8.99
C SER A 342 -28.34 13.32 7.67
N ARG A 343 -27.47 13.11 6.65
CA ARG A 343 -27.51 13.75 5.32
C ARG A 343 -27.25 15.26 5.29
N ARG A 344 -26.93 15.87 6.43
CA ARG A 344 -26.56 17.31 6.49
C ARG A 344 -25.04 17.45 6.55
N THR A 345 -24.52 18.40 5.79
CA THR A 345 -23.09 18.76 5.85
C THR A 345 -22.76 19.36 7.19
N ILE A 346 -21.71 18.86 7.83
CA ILE A 346 -21.10 19.40 9.04
C ILE A 346 -20.02 20.40 8.63
N GLY A 347 -19.11 20.00 7.77
CA GLY A 347 -18.02 20.82 7.27
C GLY A 347 -17.47 20.31 5.95
N THR A 348 -16.71 21.16 5.27
CA THR A 348 -16.00 20.85 4.02
C THR A 348 -14.61 21.44 4.08
N VAL A 349 -13.62 20.67 3.62
CA VAL A 349 -12.24 21.11 3.40
C VAL A 349 -11.89 20.78 1.95
N SER A 350 -11.38 21.75 1.21
CA SER A 350 -11.10 21.61 -0.22
C SER A 350 -9.65 21.91 -0.53
N GLY A 351 -9.14 21.30 -1.63
CA GLY A 351 -7.81 21.57 -2.15
C GLY A 351 -6.69 21.02 -1.27
N LEU A 352 -6.93 19.94 -0.52
CA LEU A 352 -5.87 19.25 0.20
C LEU A 352 -4.92 18.61 -0.81
N SER A 353 -3.69 19.12 -0.87
CA SER A 353 -2.67 18.62 -1.78
C SER A 353 -1.93 17.44 -1.18
N MET A 354 -1.78 16.37 -1.97
CA MET A 354 -1.17 15.12 -1.54
C MET A 354 -0.24 14.59 -2.64
N PRO A 355 1.07 14.41 -2.36
CA PRO A 355 1.97 13.77 -3.31
C PRO A 355 1.59 12.30 -3.50
N LEU A 356 1.59 11.84 -4.75
CA LEU A 356 1.34 10.44 -5.07
C LEU A 356 2.65 9.64 -5.03
N PRO A 357 2.62 8.37 -4.57
CA PRO A 357 3.82 7.55 -4.51
C PRO A 357 4.31 7.18 -5.91
N ILE A 358 5.63 7.36 -6.13
CA ILE A 358 6.30 7.11 -7.40
C ILE A 358 6.89 5.71 -7.39
N ALA A 359 6.50 4.89 -8.36
CA ALA A 359 7.04 3.56 -8.60
C ALA A 359 8.18 3.62 -9.64
N THR A 360 9.12 2.67 -9.58
CA THR A 360 10.00 2.44 -10.73
C THR A 360 9.19 1.84 -11.89
N PRO A 361 9.52 2.16 -13.15
CA PRO A 361 8.80 1.61 -14.30
C PRO A 361 8.60 0.09 -14.21
N GLY A 362 7.38 -0.39 -14.40
CA GLY A 362 7.03 -1.81 -14.30
C GLY A 362 6.87 -2.37 -12.89
N SER A 363 6.95 -1.56 -11.83
CA SER A 363 6.76 -1.97 -10.44
C SER A 363 5.56 -1.31 -9.77
N THR A 364 5.30 -1.70 -8.52
CA THR A 364 4.29 -1.06 -7.66
C THR A 364 4.91 -0.64 -6.34
N VAL A 365 4.41 0.45 -5.78
CA VAL A 365 4.79 0.96 -4.45
C VAL A 365 3.56 1.23 -3.62
N SER A 366 3.66 1.04 -2.30
CA SER A 366 2.59 1.36 -1.35
C SER A 366 3.08 2.39 -0.33
N SER A 367 2.19 3.29 0.05
CA SER A 367 2.43 4.29 1.09
C SER A 367 1.12 4.66 1.79
N VAL A 368 1.24 5.34 2.93
CA VAL A 368 0.11 5.87 3.69
C VAL A 368 0.30 7.37 3.82
N PHE A 369 -0.73 8.13 3.54
CA PHE A 369 -0.74 9.58 3.70
C PHE A 369 -1.84 10.02 4.65
N ARG A 370 -1.51 10.86 5.62
CA ARG A 370 -2.47 11.46 6.54
C ARG A 370 -2.92 12.81 6.01
N LEU A 371 -4.22 12.99 5.79
CA LEU A 371 -4.75 14.24 5.23
C LEU A 371 -4.53 15.46 6.13
N GLN A 372 -4.29 15.25 7.43
CA GLN A 372 -3.87 16.33 8.36
C GLN A 372 -2.51 16.95 7.99
N GLU A 373 -1.67 16.23 7.25
CA GLU A 373 -0.38 16.76 6.77
C GLU A 373 -0.57 17.76 5.61
N ALA A 374 -1.70 17.66 4.91
CA ALA A 374 -2.06 18.55 3.81
C ALA A 374 -2.83 19.80 4.27
N GLY A 375 -3.45 19.77 5.46
CA GLY A 375 -4.22 20.91 5.95
C GLY A 375 -5.02 20.66 7.22
N ASP A 376 -5.69 21.70 7.70
CA ASP A 376 -6.53 21.64 8.89
C ASP A 376 -7.87 20.95 8.58
N LEU A 377 -8.11 19.80 9.20
CA LEU A 377 -9.35 19.04 9.08
C LEU A 377 -10.38 19.38 10.19
N SER A 378 -10.07 20.28 11.13
CA SER A 378 -10.96 20.60 12.24
C SER A 378 -12.39 21.00 11.83
N PRO A 379 -12.63 21.67 10.67
CA PRO A 379 -13.99 21.97 10.22
C PRO A 379 -14.87 20.73 9.99
N LEU A 380 -14.26 19.59 9.70
CA LEU A 380 -14.98 18.32 9.46
C LEU A 380 -15.51 17.70 10.75
N PHE A 381 -14.96 18.10 11.90
CA PHE A 381 -15.15 17.47 13.20
C PHE A 381 -15.85 18.39 14.23
N ALA A 382 -16.59 19.39 13.78
CA ALA A 382 -17.44 20.17 14.68
C ALA A 382 -18.43 19.29 15.46
N ARG A 383 -18.77 18.13 14.91
CA ARG A 383 -19.50 17.01 15.53
C ARG A 383 -19.04 15.71 14.86
N MET A 384 -19.17 14.58 15.56
CA MET A 384 -18.87 13.25 14.96
C MET A 384 -19.79 13.02 13.75
N PRO A 385 -19.23 12.80 12.54
CA PRO A 385 -20.02 12.53 11.34
C PRO A 385 -20.54 11.09 11.26
N ASP A 386 -21.47 10.84 10.35
CA ASP A 386 -21.90 9.49 9.95
C ASP A 386 -21.12 8.99 8.73
N GLU A 387 -20.61 9.92 7.90
CA GLU A 387 -19.87 9.61 6.69
C GLU A 387 -18.94 10.76 6.26
N PHE A 388 -17.90 10.41 5.52
CA PHE A 388 -17.11 11.35 4.73
C PHE A 388 -17.35 11.12 3.24
N GLN A 389 -17.42 12.19 2.47
CA GLN A 389 -17.46 12.17 1.01
C GLN A 389 -16.17 12.76 0.47
N PHE A 390 -15.57 12.07 -0.48
CA PHE A 390 -14.34 12.46 -1.16
C PHE A 390 -14.65 12.88 -2.59
N SER A 391 -13.94 13.90 -3.07
CA SER A 391 -13.77 14.20 -4.48
C SER A 391 -12.28 14.39 -4.72
N THR A 392 -11.71 13.63 -5.63
CA THR A 392 -10.27 13.61 -5.84
C THR A 392 -9.95 13.71 -7.32
N THR A 393 -9.04 14.61 -7.68
CA THR A 393 -8.39 14.71 -8.99
C THR A 393 -6.89 14.61 -8.77
N ALA A 394 -6.15 14.22 -9.81
CA ALA A 394 -4.69 14.26 -9.76
C ALA A 394 -4.11 14.79 -11.06
N ALA A 395 -2.94 15.42 -10.97
CA ALA A 395 -2.21 15.95 -12.11
C ALA A 395 -0.74 15.54 -12.03
N MET A 396 -0.11 15.32 -13.20
CA MET A 396 1.33 15.19 -13.30
C MET A 396 2.01 16.53 -13.00
N LEU A 397 3.21 16.48 -12.41
CA LEU A 397 4.05 17.67 -12.23
C LEU A 397 4.84 17.93 -13.51
N GLU A 398 4.43 18.97 -14.26
CA GLU A 398 4.93 19.29 -15.60
C GLU A 398 6.39 19.74 -15.64
N ASP A 399 6.96 20.13 -14.51
CA ASP A 399 8.34 20.60 -14.36
C ASP A 399 9.35 19.47 -14.16
N GLN A 400 8.89 18.23 -14.00
CA GLN A 400 9.72 17.07 -13.71
C GLN A 400 9.59 16.01 -14.81
N ALA A 401 10.73 15.55 -15.31
CA ALA A 401 10.77 14.46 -16.26
C ALA A 401 10.55 13.10 -15.57
N CYS A 402 9.92 12.19 -16.29
CA CYS A 402 9.77 10.82 -15.86
C CYS A 402 9.75 9.85 -17.07
N THR A 403 10.01 8.58 -16.80
CA THR A 403 9.93 7.52 -17.80
C THR A 403 8.56 6.86 -17.77
N VAL A 404 7.90 6.86 -18.92
CA VAL A 404 6.56 6.29 -19.12
C VAL A 404 6.66 5.10 -20.08
N LEU A 405 6.29 3.90 -19.62
CA LEU A 405 6.21 2.70 -20.47
C LEU A 405 4.96 2.78 -21.36
N LEU A 406 5.06 2.42 -22.63
CA LEU A 406 3.93 2.43 -23.56
C LEU A 406 2.98 1.27 -23.31
N GLY A 407 1.71 1.45 -23.67
CA GLY A 407 0.71 0.38 -23.63
C GLY A 407 0.35 -0.16 -22.24
N GLN A 408 0.73 0.52 -21.16
CA GLN A 408 0.45 0.10 -19.80
C GLN A 408 -0.59 0.97 -19.12
N ASP A 409 -1.48 0.32 -18.38
CA ASP A 409 -2.42 1.00 -17.46
C ASP A 409 -1.65 1.51 -16.25
N ARG A 410 -1.77 2.81 -15.97
CA ARG A 410 -1.20 3.43 -14.77
C ARG A 410 -2.31 3.91 -13.89
N GLN A 411 -2.21 3.53 -12.63
CA GLN A 411 -3.23 3.90 -11.65
C GLN A 411 -2.62 4.07 -10.27
N VAL A 412 -3.26 4.93 -9.51
CA VAL A 412 -3.06 5.00 -8.06
C VAL A 412 -4.36 4.56 -7.41
N LYS A 413 -4.31 3.43 -6.72
CA LYS A 413 -5.40 2.91 -5.91
C LYS A 413 -5.34 3.55 -4.54
N LEU A 414 -6.45 4.12 -4.09
CA LEU A 414 -6.59 4.81 -2.83
C LEU A 414 -7.64 4.09 -1.98
N THR A 415 -7.29 3.75 -0.74
CA THR A 415 -8.23 3.18 0.22
C THR A 415 -8.34 4.14 1.39
N PRO A 416 -9.48 4.84 1.57
CA PRO A 416 -9.66 5.76 2.66
C PRO A 416 -9.87 5.03 3.98
N GLU A 417 -9.26 5.54 5.04
CA GLU A 417 -9.41 5.04 6.39
C GLU A 417 -9.58 6.21 7.38
N THR A 418 -10.47 6.02 8.35
CA THR A 418 -10.61 6.95 9.47
C THR A 418 -10.26 6.24 10.76
N VAL A 419 -9.44 6.89 11.59
CA VAL A 419 -9.07 6.44 12.92
C VAL A 419 -9.64 7.44 13.93
N VAL A 420 -10.66 7.02 14.68
CA VAL A 420 -11.34 7.84 15.71
C VAL A 420 -10.88 7.36 17.08
N PRO A 421 -10.11 8.13 17.85
CA PRO A 421 -9.72 7.77 19.20
C PRO A 421 -10.95 7.57 20.09
N PHE A 422 -10.93 6.55 20.93
CA PHE A 422 -12.01 6.35 21.89
C PHE A 422 -11.79 7.28 23.10
N VAL A 423 -12.12 8.55 22.91
CA VAL A 423 -12.07 9.61 23.91
C VAL A 423 -13.50 10.04 24.22
N PRO A 424 -14.11 9.58 25.34
CA PRO A 424 -15.45 9.97 25.70
C PRO A 424 -15.56 11.49 25.95
N GLY A 425 -16.51 12.15 25.29
CA GLY A 425 -16.82 13.55 25.52
C GLY A 425 -17.55 13.79 26.86
N SER A 426 -17.77 15.04 27.20
CA SER A 426 -18.40 15.42 28.50
C SER A 426 -19.84 14.96 28.65
N SER A 427 -20.55 14.74 27.52
CA SER A 427 -21.94 14.24 27.51
C SER A 427 -22.01 12.73 27.25
N PHE A 428 -20.87 12.04 27.21
CA PHE A 428 -20.84 10.59 27.06
C PHE A 428 -21.67 9.91 28.13
N ASN A 429 -22.52 8.96 27.73
CA ASN A 429 -23.37 8.21 28.63
C ASN A 429 -23.55 6.80 28.11
N LEU A 430 -23.21 5.81 28.94
CA LEU A 430 -23.37 4.39 28.63
C LEU A 430 -23.93 3.68 29.87
N THR A 431 -25.02 2.94 29.69
CA THR A 431 -25.64 2.15 30.77
C THR A 431 -25.33 0.67 30.59
N LEU A 432 -24.80 0.07 31.62
CA LEU A 432 -24.50 -1.36 31.70
C LEU A 432 -25.30 -1.97 32.84
N THR A 433 -25.85 -3.15 32.64
CA THR A 433 -26.64 -3.86 33.65
C THR A 433 -26.06 -5.23 33.89
N ASP A 434 -25.82 -5.57 35.15
CA ASP A 434 -25.42 -6.89 35.60
C ASP A 434 -26.46 -7.49 36.54
N THR A 435 -26.56 -8.82 36.59
CA THR A 435 -27.53 -9.51 37.41
C THR A 435 -26.83 -10.62 38.22
N LEU A 436 -26.81 -10.47 39.52
CA LEU A 436 -26.13 -11.36 40.46
C LEU A 436 -27.15 -12.27 41.17
N PRO A 437 -26.88 -13.55 41.33
CA PRO A 437 -27.71 -14.43 42.15
C PRO A 437 -27.59 -14.04 43.62
N VAL A 438 -28.69 -14.02 44.34
CA VAL A 438 -28.71 -13.74 45.76
C VAL A 438 -29.32 -14.90 46.55
N PRO A 439 -28.63 -15.41 47.58
CA PRO A 439 -29.16 -16.49 48.41
C PRO A 439 -30.44 -16.09 49.15
N SER A 440 -31.38 -17.02 49.30
CA SER A 440 -32.69 -16.80 49.92
C SER A 440 -32.64 -16.26 51.36
N LYS A 441 -31.56 -16.58 52.10
CA LYS A 441 -31.33 -16.05 53.47
C LYS A 441 -31.25 -14.52 53.54
N VAL A 442 -30.76 -13.89 52.45
CA VAL A 442 -30.70 -12.39 52.34
C VAL A 442 -32.10 -11.81 52.29
N ALA A 443 -33.05 -12.44 51.58
CA ALA A 443 -34.43 -11.98 51.53
C ALA A 443 -35.12 -12.11 52.89
N ALA A 444 -34.88 -13.20 53.61
CA ALA A 444 -35.44 -13.40 54.95
C ALA A 444 -34.91 -12.34 55.92
N ALA A 445 -33.60 -12.09 55.91
CA ALA A 445 -32.99 -11.10 56.78
C ALA A 445 -33.45 -9.66 56.45
N LEU A 446 -33.65 -9.31 55.14
CA LEU A 446 -34.10 -8.01 54.70
C LEU A 446 -35.51 -7.67 55.20
N LYS A 447 -36.36 -8.66 55.45
CA LYS A 447 -37.69 -8.46 56.06
C LYS A 447 -37.61 -8.07 57.53
N GLU A 448 -36.61 -8.54 58.24
CA GLU A 448 -36.45 -8.36 59.67
C GLU A 448 -35.66 -7.10 60.02
N GLN A 449 -34.63 -6.78 59.19
CA GLN A 449 -33.76 -5.65 59.47
C GLN A 449 -33.10 -5.09 58.19
N PRO A 450 -32.63 -3.83 58.21
CA PRO A 450 -31.79 -3.28 57.16
C PRO A 450 -30.47 -4.07 57.06
N LEU A 451 -30.01 -4.29 55.80
CA LEU A 451 -28.74 -4.98 55.51
C LEU A 451 -27.68 -3.94 55.11
N GLU A 452 -26.41 -4.31 55.23
CA GLU A 452 -25.33 -3.48 54.72
C GLU A 452 -24.77 -4.01 53.42
N LEU A 453 -24.70 -3.21 52.36
CA LEU A 453 -23.91 -3.46 51.17
C LEU A 453 -22.48 -2.99 51.42
N GLN A 454 -21.52 -3.90 51.39
CA GLN A 454 -20.10 -3.59 51.57
C GLN A 454 -19.30 -4.14 50.38
N GLY A 455 -18.20 -3.47 50.06
CA GLY A 455 -17.35 -3.93 48.98
C GLY A 455 -16.32 -2.92 48.55
N GLU A 456 -15.78 -3.18 47.37
CA GLU A 456 -14.81 -2.29 46.72
C GLU A 456 -15.13 -2.15 45.23
N MET A 457 -15.05 -0.90 44.73
CA MET A 457 -15.13 -0.57 43.33
C MET A 457 -13.76 -0.10 42.85
N VAL A 458 -13.19 -0.81 41.86
CA VAL A 458 -11.99 -0.39 41.15
C VAL A 458 -12.41 0.16 39.78
N ASN A 459 -12.28 1.45 39.59
CA ASN A 459 -12.56 2.14 38.34
C ASN A 459 -11.27 2.78 37.81
N THR A 460 -10.61 2.16 36.85
CA THR A 460 -9.45 2.75 36.17
C THR A 460 -9.82 3.42 34.85
N LEU A 461 -11.12 3.34 34.44
CA LEU A 461 -11.62 4.06 33.26
C LEU A 461 -11.53 5.58 33.50
N PRO A 462 -11.28 6.37 32.42
CA PRO A 462 -11.35 7.83 32.49
C PRO A 462 -12.81 8.33 32.45
N LEU A 463 -13.70 7.63 33.12
CA LEU A 463 -15.15 7.88 33.18
C LEU A 463 -15.62 7.91 34.63
N GLY A 464 -16.56 8.77 34.94
CA GLY A 464 -17.32 8.65 36.19
C GLY A 464 -18.32 7.50 36.09
N VAL A 465 -18.65 6.90 37.24
CA VAL A 465 -19.58 5.78 37.31
C VAL A 465 -20.60 6.01 38.41
N ASP A 466 -21.87 5.98 38.06
CA ASP A 466 -22.95 5.91 39.03
C ASP A 466 -23.48 4.48 39.10
N MET A 467 -23.30 3.82 40.22
CA MET A 467 -23.81 2.47 40.48
C MET A 467 -25.13 2.54 41.19
N THR A 468 -26.12 1.79 40.73
CA THR A 468 -27.33 1.52 41.46
C THR A 468 -27.51 0.01 41.66
N LEU A 469 -27.98 -0.38 42.86
CA LEU A 469 -28.28 -1.79 43.16
C LEU A 469 -29.73 -1.89 43.66
N THR A 470 -30.46 -2.85 43.09
CA THR A 470 -31.84 -3.16 43.51
C THR A 470 -31.99 -4.69 43.66
N LEU A 471 -32.50 -5.15 44.78
CA LEU A 471 -32.87 -6.52 44.97
C LEU A 471 -34.27 -6.78 44.40
N ILE A 472 -34.41 -7.81 43.56
CA ILE A 472 -35.67 -8.18 42.90
C ILE A 472 -36.09 -9.60 43.25
N ASP A 473 -37.39 -9.91 43.20
CA ASP A 473 -37.97 -11.22 43.32
C ASP A 473 -37.87 -12.00 41.99
N ASP A 474 -38.36 -13.23 41.97
CA ASP A 474 -38.42 -14.12 40.81
C ASP A 474 -39.33 -13.58 39.68
N THR A 475 -40.25 -12.69 40.02
CA THR A 475 -41.14 -12.00 39.06
C THR A 475 -40.54 -10.72 38.49
N GLY A 476 -39.35 -10.30 38.94
CA GLY A 476 -38.68 -9.06 38.56
C GLY A 476 -39.16 -7.82 39.34
N ARG A 477 -39.94 -7.95 40.39
CA ARG A 477 -40.41 -6.85 41.22
C ARG A 477 -39.37 -6.47 42.27
N ALA A 478 -39.15 -5.18 42.48
CA ALA A 478 -38.22 -4.70 43.48
C ALA A 478 -38.72 -5.04 44.92
N ILE A 479 -37.86 -5.67 45.72
CA ILE A 479 -38.07 -5.98 47.12
C ILE A 479 -37.23 -5.12 48.06
N SER A 480 -36.21 -4.41 47.54
CA SER A 480 -35.44 -3.42 48.25
C SER A 480 -35.69 -2.03 47.67
N ARG A 481 -35.40 -0.98 48.44
CA ARG A 481 -35.15 0.33 47.90
C ARG A 481 -33.86 0.31 47.11
N THR A 482 -33.79 1.07 46.01
CA THR A 482 -32.57 1.21 45.21
C THR A 482 -31.49 1.92 46.03
N VAL A 483 -30.31 1.37 46.03
CA VAL A 483 -29.11 1.97 46.65
C VAL A 483 -28.29 2.57 45.54
N SER A 484 -27.70 3.74 45.73
CA SER A 484 -26.88 4.42 44.74
C SER A 484 -25.59 4.97 45.33
N GLN A 485 -24.52 4.90 44.55
CA GLN A 485 -23.21 5.46 44.88
C GLN A 485 -22.45 5.86 43.63
N SER A 486 -21.81 7.05 43.68
CA SER A 486 -20.99 7.59 42.59
C SER A 486 -19.51 7.32 42.86
N PHE A 487 -18.77 7.03 41.77
CA PHE A 487 -17.34 6.78 41.78
C PHE A 487 -16.63 7.66 40.76
N ALA A 488 -15.56 8.30 41.19
CA ALA A 488 -14.77 9.15 40.30
C ALA A 488 -13.95 8.31 39.30
N ALA A 489 -13.58 8.94 38.17
CA ALA A 489 -12.64 8.39 37.21
C ALA A 489 -11.29 8.08 37.88
N GLY A 490 -10.68 6.97 37.51
CA GLY A 490 -9.35 6.55 37.99
C GLY A 490 -9.28 6.27 39.50
N SER A 491 -10.39 5.86 40.14
CA SER A 491 -10.47 5.68 41.60
C SER A 491 -10.68 4.25 42.05
N THR A 492 -10.18 3.93 43.25
CA THR A 492 -10.58 2.74 44.01
C THR A 492 -11.30 3.20 45.24
N THR A 493 -12.56 2.81 45.41
CA THR A 493 -13.43 3.34 46.46
C THR A 493 -14.19 2.22 47.17
N ALA A 494 -14.25 2.29 48.51
CA ALA A 494 -15.07 1.35 49.28
C ALA A 494 -16.56 1.63 49.02
N VAL A 495 -17.31 0.55 48.87
CA VAL A 495 -18.78 0.57 48.84
C VAL A 495 -19.28 0.31 50.27
N LYS A 496 -20.05 1.24 50.81
CA LYS A 496 -20.72 1.05 52.11
C LYS A 496 -22.07 1.74 52.08
N GLN A 497 -23.12 0.95 51.97
CA GLN A 497 -24.49 1.48 51.85
C GLN A 497 -25.48 0.62 52.62
N THR A 498 -26.56 1.20 53.11
CA THR A 498 -27.64 0.48 53.80
C THR A 498 -28.72 0.08 52.81
N VAL A 499 -29.03 -1.20 52.73
CA VAL A 499 -30.10 -1.77 51.92
C VAL A 499 -31.35 -1.95 52.78
N GLN A 500 -32.42 -1.24 52.40
CA GLN A 500 -33.71 -1.28 53.14
C GLN A 500 -34.76 -2.03 52.32
N ALA A 501 -35.67 -2.70 52.98
CA ALA A 501 -36.82 -3.32 52.33
C ALA A 501 -37.72 -2.30 51.63
N ALA A 502 -38.29 -2.66 50.49
CA ALA A 502 -39.37 -1.93 49.86
C ALA A 502 -40.68 -2.18 50.67
N THR A 503 -41.61 -1.25 50.65
CA THR A 503 -42.89 -1.33 51.37
C THR A 503 -43.77 -2.51 50.94
N THR A 504 -43.44 -3.21 49.90
CA THR A 504 -44.18 -4.35 49.32
C THR A 504 -43.33 -5.61 49.17
N ALA A 505 -42.39 -5.86 50.10
CA ALA A 505 -41.54 -7.03 50.06
C ALA A 505 -42.36 -8.31 50.13
N THR A 506 -42.34 -9.09 49.05
CA THR A 506 -42.94 -10.43 48.92
C THR A 506 -41.92 -11.54 49.15
N GLU A 507 -42.37 -12.77 49.32
CA GLU A 507 -41.48 -13.95 49.41
C GLU A 507 -40.83 -14.24 48.06
N GLY A 508 -39.56 -14.61 48.04
CA GLY A 508 -38.89 -15.08 46.83
C GLY A 508 -37.84 -14.14 46.25
N LEU A 509 -36.87 -13.69 47.05
CA LEU A 509 -35.68 -13.01 46.53
C LEU A 509 -34.91 -13.94 45.58
N SER A 510 -34.58 -13.49 44.37
CA SER A 510 -33.79 -14.27 43.43
C SER A 510 -32.53 -13.60 42.91
N LYS A 511 -32.51 -12.29 42.80
CA LYS A 511 -31.43 -11.58 42.12
C LYS A 511 -31.16 -10.19 42.65
N ALA A 512 -29.90 -9.72 42.51
CA ALA A 512 -29.53 -8.33 42.61
C ALA A 512 -29.27 -7.79 41.23
N VAL A 513 -29.98 -6.75 40.84
CA VAL A 513 -29.72 -6.02 39.59
C VAL A 513 -28.83 -4.84 39.93
N VAL A 514 -27.66 -4.80 39.31
CA VAL A 514 -26.68 -3.74 39.44
C VAL A 514 -26.64 -2.98 38.11
N VAL A 515 -26.92 -1.70 38.13
CA VAL A 515 -26.83 -0.85 36.94
C VAL A 515 -25.67 0.13 37.14
N TYR A 516 -24.77 0.14 36.19
CA TYR A 516 -23.66 1.08 36.09
C TYR A 516 -23.98 2.10 35.00
N GLN A 517 -24.04 3.36 35.34
CA GLN A 517 -24.16 4.46 34.40
C GLN A 517 -22.79 5.14 34.29
N LEU A 518 -22.10 4.93 33.18
CA LEU A 518 -20.82 5.54 32.90
C LEU A 518 -21.05 6.89 32.22
N HIS A 519 -20.38 7.93 32.71
CA HIS A 519 -20.54 9.29 32.18
C HIS A 519 -19.17 9.95 31.94
N GLY A 520 -19.13 10.86 30.95
CA GLY A 520 -17.95 11.62 30.63
C GLY A 520 -17.52 12.56 31.78
N VAL A 521 -16.24 12.93 31.77
CA VAL A 521 -15.64 13.87 32.73
C VAL A 521 -15.22 15.17 32.05
N ALA A 522 -14.99 16.23 32.84
CA ALA A 522 -14.63 17.55 32.30
C ALA A 522 -13.30 17.57 31.51
N THR A 523 -12.39 16.63 31.77
CA THR A 523 -11.11 16.49 31.06
C THR A 523 -11.11 15.16 30.35
N PRO A 524 -11.55 15.10 29.07
CA PRO A 524 -11.59 13.87 28.28
C PRO A 524 -10.22 13.23 28.16
N GLN A 525 -10.15 11.90 28.28
CA GLN A 525 -8.95 11.10 28.09
C GLN A 525 -9.28 9.84 27.32
N ALA A 526 -8.31 9.32 26.55
CA ALA A 526 -8.48 8.10 25.81
C ALA A 526 -8.63 6.88 26.73
N ILE A 527 -9.59 6.02 26.42
CA ILE A 527 -9.74 4.74 27.08
C ILE A 527 -8.62 3.80 26.59
N LYS A 528 -7.98 3.09 27.52
CA LYS A 528 -6.96 2.09 27.23
C LYS A 528 -7.54 0.69 27.30
N ALA A 529 -6.94 -0.24 26.60
CA ALA A 529 -7.31 -1.66 26.65
C ALA A 529 -7.17 -2.26 28.06
N SER A 530 -6.22 -1.73 28.85
CA SER A 530 -5.97 -2.14 30.24
C SER A 530 -6.95 -1.57 31.26
N ASP A 531 -7.72 -0.54 30.88
CA ASP A 531 -8.67 0.11 31.79
C ASP A 531 -9.81 -0.82 32.12
N LYS A 532 -10.27 -0.78 33.37
CA LYS A 532 -11.29 -1.70 33.86
C LYS A 532 -12.22 -1.04 34.87
N LEU A 533 -13.43 -1.55 34.90
CA LEU A 533 -14.40 -1.37 35.97
C LEU A 533 -14.66 -2.74 36.61
N GLN A 534 -14.42 -2.84 37.91
CA GLN A 534 -14.60 -4.08 38.68
C GLN A 534 -15.23 -3.76 40.01
N ALA A 535 -16.29 -4.46 40.38
CA ALA A 535 -16.91 -4.37 41.71
C ALA A 535 -16.85 -5.72 42.41
N SER A 536 -16.46 -5.72 43.69
CA SER A 536 -16.59 -6.83 44.60
C SER A 536 -17.61 -6.46 45.65
N LEU A 537 -18.78 -7.09 45.64
CA LEU A 537 -19.92 -6.69 46.48
C LEU A 537 -20.31 -7.83 47.41
N ASN A 538 -20.55 -7.48 48.70
CA ASN A 538 -21.02 -8.36 49.74
C ASN A 538 -22.23 -7.74 50.40
N ILE A 539 -23.18 -8.56 50.85
CA ILE A 539 -24.23 -8.16 51.75
C ILE A 539 -23.89 -8.68 53.13
N VAL A 540 -23.86 -7.80 54.10
CA VAL A 540 -23.68 -8.12 55.53
C VAL A 540 -25.04 -8.09 56.21
N ILE A 541 -25.37 -9.21 56.81
CA ILE A 541 -26.54 -9.39 57.67
C ILE A 541 -26.07 -9.09 59.11
N PRO A 542 -26.49 -7.98 59.71
CA PRO A 542 -26.07 -7.65 61.07
C PRO A 542 -26.54 -8.73 62.04
N GLY A 543 -25.66 -9.17 62.96
CA GLY A 543 -26.03 -10.02 64.06
C GLY A 543 -26.89 -9.31 65.08
N ASP A 544 -27.61 -10.11 65.92
CA ASP A 544 -28.38 -9.53 67.03
C ASP A 544 -27.39 -8.81 67.99
N ARG A 545 -27.53 -7.50 68.07
CA ARG A 545 -26.73 -6.69 69.00
C ARG A 545 -27.38 -6.63 70.38
#